data_6a8de2dbc727ba6ae4bfd1da74f1a40a
#
_entry.id   6a8de2dbc727ba6ae4bfd1da74f1a40a
#
_cell.length_a   1.000
_cell.length_b   1.000
_cell.length_c   1.000
_cell.angle_alpha   90.00
_cell.angle_beta   90.00
_cell.angle_gamma   90.00
#
_symmetry.space_group_name_H-M   'P 1'
#
loop_
_entity.id
_entity.type
_entity.pdbx_description
1 polymer ?
#
loop_
_entity_poly.entity_id
_entity_poly.type
_entity_poly.pdbx_seq_one_letter_code
_entity_poly.pdbx_strand_id
1 'polypeptide(L)'
;RRYISDPRFLNFFRLTSREYIERWQLEPDRIMQRRAVMNVRGDVSQKRFKRVRGLPSYEESVPHLKVTGDLLATMFRGLHSYASILELNDEKAEAEVVRRQAEAYAQLYDSLWWNPASGNYYSYCLDDDTFSEGGTNKLSLRFGIARQPERIQSILRLMETVETNVETMSYYPLLFCQYGKPEVARRFIDELYRNERRDYPEVSSGLLEGIVCGIAGVQAHAAEQTLSTCPQLPAPTEWLALENIPVFSGSISLIHYNNRKTALVNKTGEAFVWRACFPGEWEQILLDGEPLAVRQGADALGNRYSYAEVECPKGVTLTLEAIN
;
A
#
# COMPACT_ATOMS: atom_id res chain seq x y z
N ARG A 1 13.98 -0.45 -13.78
CA ARG A 1 14.05 -1.00 -15.15
C ARG A 1 14.91 -2.26 -15.25
N ARG A 2 16.17 -2.29 -14.75
CA ARG A 2 17.11 -3.40 -14.94
C ARG A 2 16.53 -4.80 -14.64
N TYR A 3 15.76 -4.97 -13.58
CA TYR A 3 15.16 -6.26 -13.23
C TYR A 3 13.83 -6.52 -13.95
N ILE A 4 13.03 -5.49 -14.13
CA ILE A 4 11.69 -5.60 -14.76
C ILE A 4 11.81 -6.03 -16.23
N SER A 5 12.87 -5.59 -16.94
CA SER A 5 13.11 -5.92 -18.35
C SER A 5 14.03 -7.13 -18.54
N ASP A 6 14.47 -7.79 -17.47
CA ASP A 6 15.29 -9.02 -17.59
C ASP A 6 14.34 -10.21 -17.86
N PRO A 7 14.51 -10.93 -18.98
CA PRO A 7 13.66 -12.05 -19.34
C PRO A 7 13.56 -13.15 -18.28
N ARG A 8 14.58 -13.30 -17.44
CA ARG A 8 14.59 -14.29 -16.37
C ARG A 8 13.58 -13.94 -15.28
N PHE A 9 13.48 -12.67 -14.90
CA PHE A 9 12.50 -12.19 -13.93
C PHE A 9 11.09 -12.21 -14.51
N LEU A 10 10.90 -11.77 -15.75
CA LEU A 10 9.61 -11.82 -16.42
C LEU A 10 9.09 -13.26 -16.51
N ASN A 11 9.95 -14.20 -16.91
CA ASN A 11 9.60 -15.62 -16.94
C ASN A 11 9.28 -16.18 -15.53
N PHE A 12 10.04 -15.76 -14.52
CA PHE A 12 9.76 -16.13 -13.13
C PHE A 12 8.37 -15.65 -12.69
N PHE A 13 8.01 -14.39 -12.93
CA PHE A 13 6.68 -13.86 -12.61
C PHE A 13 5.57 -14.61 -13.34
N ARG A 14 5.77 -14.87 -14.63
CA ARG A 14 4.82 -15.61 -15.48
C ARG A 14 4.58 -17.03 -14.97
N LEU A 15 5.65 -17.77 -14.67
CA LEU A 15 5.58 -19.13 -14.12
C LEU A 15 4.95 -19.14 -12.73
N THR A 16 5.40 -18.25 -11.85
CA THR A 16 4.90 -18.18 -10.46
C THR A 16 3.42 -17.86 -10.42
N SER A 17 2.97 -16.86 -11.18
CA SER A 17 1.55 -16.48 -11.23
C SER A 17 0.69 -17.61 -11.75
N ARG A 18 1.09 -18.27 -12.83
CA ARG A 18 0.37 -19.41 -13.41
C ARG A 18 0.33 -20.59 -12.45
N GLU A 19 1.50 -21.05 -11.98
CA GLU A 19 1.60 -22.20 -11.11
C GLU A 19 0.83 -21.98 -9.81
N TYR A 20 0.89 -20.77 -9.25
CA TYR A 20 0.20 -20.45 -8.02
C TYR A 20 -1.32 -20.54 -8.20
N ILE A 21 -1.86 -19.96 -9.25
CA ILE A 21 -3.29 -19.99 -9.53
C ILE A 21 -3.77 -21.42 -9.86
N GLU A 22 -3.12 -22.10 -10.82
CA GLU A 22 -3.52 -23.43 -11.28
C GLU A 22 -3.33 -24.50 -10.19
N ARG A 23 -2.16 -24.52 -9.56
CA ARG A 23 -1.81 -25.53 -8.56
C ARG A 23 -2.66 -25.46 -7.30
N TRP A 24 -2.99 -24.25 -6.87
CA TRP A 24 -3.78 -24.00 -5.66
C TRP A 24 -5.27 -23.83 -5.95
N GLN A 25 -5.68 -23.89 -7.21
CA GLN A 25 -7.07 -23.69 -7.64
C GLN A 25 -7.64 -22.36 -7.15
N LEU A 26 -6.88 -21.28 -7.39
CA LEU A 26 -7.21 -19.95 -6.94
C LEU A 26 -7.90 -19.10 -8.00
N GLU A 27 -8.50 -19.73 -9.02
CA GLU A 27 -9.35 -19.00 -9.96
C GLU A 27 -10.57 -18.43 -9.23
N PRO A 28 -11.07 -17.24 -9.63
CA PRO A 28 -12.15 -16.54 -8.93
C PRO A 28 -13.42 -17.37 -8.72
N ASP A 29 -13.73 -18.27 -9.64
CA ASP A 29 -14.87 -19.20 -9.55
C ASP A 29 -14.61 -20.40 -8.63
N ARG A 30 -13.36 -20.65 -8.25
CA ARG A 30 -12.90 -21.80 -7.46
C ARG A 30 -12.09 -21.48 -6.22
N ILE A 31 -11.98 -20.19 -5.86
CA ILE A 31 -11.18 -19.76 -4.71
C ILE A 31 -11.58 -20.44 -3.40
N MET A 32 -12.83 -20.89 -3.29
CA MET A 32 -13.36 -21.58 -2.13
C MET A 32 -13.06 -23.08 -2.12
N GLN A 33 -12.48 -23.62 -3.19
CA GLN A 33 -12.11 -25.01 -3.32
C GLN A 33 -10.63 -25.19 -2.97
N ARG A 34 -10.34 -25.38 -1.71
CA ARG A 34 -8.97 -25.56 -1.26
C ARG A 34 -8.41 -26.94 -1.59
N ARG A 35 -7.18 -26.98 -2.09
CA ARG A 35 -6.39 -28.22 -2.09
C ARG A 35 -5.97 -28.60 -0.68
N ALA A 36 -6.04 -29.88 -0.35
CA ALA A 36 -5.42 -30.40 0.86
C ALA A 36 -3.89 -30.36 0.68
N VAL A 37 -3.24 -29.46 1.37
CA VAL A 37 -1.78 -29.30 1.39
C VAL A 37 -1.26 -29.27 2.80
N MET A 38 -0.02 -29.68 2.98
CA MET A 38 0.65 -29.57 4.25
C MET A 38 1.08 -28.12 4.50
N ASN A 39 0.77 -27.62 5.67
CA ASN A 39 1.34 -26.38 6.13
C ASN A 39 2.79 -26.60 6.57
N VAL A 40 3.73 -26.02 5.84
CA VAL A 40 5.16 -26.11 6.15
C VAL A 40 5.51 -25.43 7.48
N ARG A 41 4.69 -24.47 7.93
CA ARG A 41 4.76 -23.84 9.26
C ARG A 41 4.11 -24.63 10.37
N GLY A 42 3.45 -25.74 10.06
CA GLY A 42 2.99 -26.67 11.06
C GLY A 42 4.14 -27.01 11.96
N ASP A 43 3.86 -27.07 13.21
CA ASP A 43 4.78 -27.23 14.29
C ASP A 43 5.81 -28.34 14.02
N VAL A 44 6.86 -28.00 13.30
CA VAL A 44 7.96 -28.90 12.95
C VAL A 44 8.62 -29.39 14.24
N SER A 45 8.62 -28.56 15.31
CA SER A 45 9.18 -28.91 16.61
C SER A 45 8.41 -30.04 17.29
N GLN A 46 7.10 -30.12 17.06
CA GLN A 46 6.25 -31.17 17.61
C GLN A 46 6.00 -32.32 16.63
N LYS A 47 6.67 -32.34 15.47
CA LYS A 47 6.44 -33.33 14.40
C LYS A 47 4.97 -33.42 13.93
N ARG A 48 4.20 -32.36 14.15
CA ARG A 48 2.80 -32.26 13.74
C ARG A 48 2.71 -31.38 12.51
N PHE A 49 2.55 -31.98 11.38
CA PHE A 49 2.18 -31.26 10.17
C PHE A 49 0.68 -30.92 10.24
N LYS A 50 0.38 -29.70 10.63
CA LYS A 50 -0.99 -29.23 10.56
C LYS A 50 -1.40 -29.10 9.11
N ARG A 51 -2.34 -29.91 8.73
CA ARG A 51 -3.00 -29.94 7.46
C ARG A 51 -3.96 -28.76 7.38
N VAL A 52 -3.54 -27.56 7.29
CA VAL A 52 -4.53 -26.50 7.36
C VAL A 52 -4.24 -25.36 6.45
N ARG A 53 -2.99 -25.04 6.25
CA ARG A 53 -2.65 -23.85 5.58
C ARG A 53 -1.95 -24.13 4.30
N GLY A 54 -2.66 -24.68 3.40
CA GLY A 54 -2.11 -24.79 2.08
C GLY A 54 -1.93 -23.47 1.40
N LEU A 55 -2.60 -22.46 1.89
CA LEU A 55 -2.57 -21.13 1.32
C LEU A 55 -1.86 -20.16 2.28
N PRO A 56 -1.03 -19.24 1.76
CA PRO A 56 -0.43 -18.20 2.55
C PRO A 56 -1.51 -17.42 3.28
N SER A 57 -1.28 -17.16 4.55
CA SER A 57 -2.16 -16.36 5.37
C SER A 57 -1.37 -15.72 6.49
N TYR A 58 -1.79 -14.53 6.86
CA TYR A 58 -1.35 -13.85 8.05
C TYR A 58 -1.92 -14.50 9.32
N GLU A 59 -3.08 -15.16 9.20
CA GLU A 59 -3.74 -15.89 10.30
C GLU A 59 -3.08 -17.23 10.55
N GLU A 60 -2.24 -17.31 11.56
CA GLU A 60 -1.43 -18.50 11.85
C GLU A 60 -2.10 -19.51 12.76
N SER A 61 -3.05 -19.10 13.57
CA SER A 61 -3.62 -19.91 14.66
C SER A 61 -5.04 -20.43 14.41
N VAL A 62 -5.68 -20.03 13.31
CA VAL A 62 -7.06 -20.41 13.01
C VAL A 62 -7.14 -21.87 12.55
N PRO A 63 -7.86 -22.75 13.28
CA PRO A 63 -8.07 -24.11 12.86
C PRO A 63 -9.08 -24.20 11.69
N HIS A 64 -8.99 -25.27 10.91
CA HIS A 64 -9.91 -25.53 9.80
C HIS A 64 -10.02 -24.41 8.77
N LEU A 65 -8.93 -23.68 8.57
CA LEU A 65 -8.86 -22.56 7.67
C LEU A 65 -8.89 -23.03 6.21
N LYS A 66 -9.88 -22.58 5.43
CA LYS A 66 -10.02 -22.88 4.01
C LYS A 66 -9.33 -21.81 3.17
N VAL A 67 -9.69 -20.55 3.33
CA VAL A 67 -9.13 -19.41 2.61
C VAL A 67 -9.26 -18.14 3.45
N THR A 68 -8.36 -17.20 3.22
CA THR A 68 -8.32 -15.91 3.97
C THR A 68 -8.51 -14.72 3.04
N GLY A 69 -9.08 -13.64 3.59
CA GLY A 69 -9.30 -12.39 2.87
C GLY A 69 -7.98 -11.71 2.48
N ASP A 70 -6.94 -11.85 3.29
CA ASP A 70 -5.59 -11.33 2.98
C ASP A 70 -4.96 -12.02 1.77
N LEU A 71 -5.24 -13.32 1.54
CA LEU A 71 -4.83 -14.00 0.33
C LEU A 71 -5.45 -13.33 -0.91
N LEU A 72 -6.75 -13.06 -0.89
CA LEU A 72 -7.44 -12.38 -2.00
C LEU A 72 -6.86 -10.98 -2.24
N ALA A 73 -6.60 -10.23 -1.18
CA ALA A 73 -6.02 -8.90 -1.25
C ALA A 73 -4.59 -8.93 -1.84
N THR A 74 -3.76 -9.89 -1.42
CA THR A 74 -2.40 -10.03 -1.94
C THR A 74 -2.39 -10.52 -3.39
N MET A 75 -3.28 -11.43 -3.77
CA MET A 75 -3.43 -11.88 -5.16
C MET A 75 -3.87 -10.73 -6.07
N PHE A 76 -4.87 -9.97 -5.66
CA PHE A 76 -5.31 -8.77 -6.36
C PHE A 76 -4.13 -7.82 -6.63
N ARG A 77 -3.40 -7.45 -5.59
CA ARG A 77 -2.26 -6.53 -5.73
C ARG A 77 -1.11 -7.13 -6.53
N GLY A 78 -0.81 -8.40 -6.32
CA GLY A 78 0.22 -9.14 -7.05
C GLY A 78 -0.05 -9.18 -8.56
N LEU A 79 -1.27 -9.49 -8.96
CA LEU A 79 -1.69 -9.51 -10.37
C LEU A 79 -1.68 -8.11 -10.99
N HIS A 80 -2.12 -7.06 -10.28
CA HIS A 80 -1.99 -5.69 -10.76
C HIS A 80 -0.52 -5.28 -10.98
N SER A 81 0.36 -5.65 -10.06
CA SER A 81 1.80 -5.38 -10.19
C SER A 81 2.40 -6.15 -11.37
N TYR A 82 2.00 -7.40 -11.57
CA TYR A 82 2.45 -8.19 -12.72
C TYR A 82 1.94 -7.62 -14.03
N ALA A 83 0.69 -7.20 -14.12
CA ALA A 83 0.15 -6.54 -15.30
C ALA A 83 0.93 -5.26 -15.64
N SER A 84 1.31 -4.45 -14.64
CA SER A 84 2.16 -3.28 -14.85
C SER A 84 3.57 -3.64 -15.36
N ILE A 85 4.13 -4.75 -14.91
CA ILE A 85 5.42 -5.26 -15.42
C ILE A 85 5.28 -5.67 -16.89
N LEU A 86 4.20 -6.34 -17.25
CA LEU A 86 3.91 -6.73 -18.64
C LEU A 86 3.78 -5.49 -19.56
N GLU A 87 3.07 -4.45 -19.13
CA GLU A 87 2.96 -3.20 -19.88
C GLU A 87 4.30 -2.51 -20.12
N LEU A 88 5.16 -2.47 -19.09
CA LEU A 88 6.52 -1.93 -19.21
C LEU A 88 7.41 -2.71 -20.18
N ASN A 89 7.02 -3.94 -20.54
CA ASN A 89 7.65 -4.80 -21.52
C ASN A 89 6.86 -4.90 -22.84
N ASP A 90 5.91 -3.98 -23.07
CA ASP A 90 5.04 -3.91 -24.27
C ASP A 90 4.12 -5.13 -24.46
N GLU A 91 3.92 -5.97 -23.45
CA GLU A 91 3.05 -7.15 -23.48
C GLU A 91 1.60 -6.80 -23.07
N LYS A 92 1.03 -5.79 -23.74
CA LYS A 92 -0.27 -5.18 -23.35
C LYS A 92 -1.45 -6.16 -23.36
N ALA A 93 -1.48 -7.09 -24.30
CA ALA A 93 -2.57 -8.07 -24.41
C ALA A 93 -2.60 -9.01 -23.20
N GLU A 94 -1.45 -9.51 -22.75
CA GLU A 94 -1.35 -10.35 -21.55
C GLU A 94 -1.63 -9.52 -20.29
N ALA A 95 -1.15 -8.27 -20.23
CA ALA A 95 -1.43 -7.35 -19.12
C ALA A 95 -2.94 -7.14 -18.90
N GLU A 96 -3.70 -6.98 -19.99
CA GLU A 96 -5.15 -6.83 -19.91
C GLU A 96 -5.85 -8.10 -19.40
N VAL A 97 -5.39 -9.28 -19.77
CA VAL A 97 -5.91 -10.56 -19.25
C VAL A 97 -5.66 -10.66 -17.75
N VAL A 98 -4.44 -10.35 -17.30
CA VAL A 98 -4.05 -10.39 -15.90
C VAL A 98 -4.82 -9.37 -15.07
N ARG A 99 -5.08 -8.17 -15.61
CA ARG A 99 -5.91 -7.16 -14.94
C ARG A 99 -7.33 -7.63 -14.73
N ARG A 100 -7.97 -8.17 -15.78
CA ARG A 100 -9.33 -8.72 -15.65
C ARG A 100 -9.41 -9.81 -14.59
N GLN A 101 -8.38 -10.63 -14.47
CA GLN A 101 -8.31 -11.63 -13.41
C GLN A 101 -8.22 -10.98 -12.03
N ALA A 102 -7.39 -9.94 -11.84
CA ALA A 102 -7.33 -9.18 -10.60
C ALA A 102 -8.70 -8.58 -10.24
N GLU A 103 -9.38 -7.98 -11.23
CA GLU A 103 -10.71 -7.41 -11.05
C GLU A 103 -11.76 -8.45 -10.64
N ALA A 104 -11.67 -9.67 -11.14
CA ALA A 104 -12.57 -10.75 -10.74
C ALA A 104 -12.39 -11.12 -9.26
N TYR A 105 -11.16 -11.08 -8.73
CA TYR A 105 -10.94 -11.25 -7.28
C TYR A 105 -11.52 -10.10 -6.47
N ALA A 106 -11.42 -8.87 -6.93
CA ALA A 106 -12.02 -7.74 -6.23
C ALA A 106 -13.55 -7.83 -6.19
N GLN A 107 -14.17 -8.24 -7.29
CA GLN A 107 -15.62 -8.47 -7.36
C GLN A 107 -16.06 -9.61 -6.42
N LEU A 108 -15.32 -10.71 -6.39
CA LEU A 108 -15.55 -11.81 -5.46
C LEU A 108 -15.46 -11.33 -4.00
N TYR A 109 -14.42 -10.56 -3.69
CA TYR A 109 -14.21 -10.03 -2.35
C TYR A 109 -15.36 -9.12 -1.92
N ASP A 110 -15.76 -8.19 -2.77
CA ASP A 110 -16.88 -7.29 -2.49
C ASP A 110 -18.23 -8.02 -2.35
N SER A 111 -18.47 -9.08 -3.12
CA SER A 111 -19.75 -9.78 -3.12
C SER A 111 -19.92 -10.78 -1.97
N LEU A 112 -18.86 -11.52 -1.63
CA LEU A 112 -18.94 -12.63 -0.67
C LEU A 112 -18.33 -12.31 0.69
N TRP A 113 -17.35 -11.40 0.74
CA TRP A 113 -16.57 -11.21 1.97
C TRP A 113 -17.04 -10.00 2.80
N TRP A 114 -17.98 -9.22 2.32
CA TRP A 114 -18.52 -8.11 3.09
C TRP A 114 -19.57 -8.58 4.09
N ASN A 115 -19.36 -8.26 5.39
CA ASN A 115 -20.35 -8.46 6.45
C ASN A 115 -21.08 -7.13 6.75
N PRO A 116 -22.30 -6.95 6.29
CA PRO A 116 -23.03 -5.70 6.54
C PRO A 116 -23.44 -5.51 8.01
N ALA A 117 -23.50 -6.59 8.79
CA ALA A 117 -23.88 -6.51 10.20
C ALA A 117 -22.78 -5.86 11.07
N SER A 118 -21.52 -6.14 10.77
CA SER A 118 -20.37 -5.53 11.48
C SER A 118 -19.79 -4.32 10.75
N GLY A 119 -20.14 -4.12 9.46
CA GLY A 119 -19.55 -3.09 8.63
C GLY A 119 -18.08 -3.35 8.31
N ASN A 120 -17.71 -4.62 8.17
CA ASN A 120 -16.35 -5.07 7.96
C ASN A 120 -16.31 -6.20 6.93
N TYR A 121 -15.12 -6.54 6.39
CA TYR A 121 -14.94 -7.76 5.64
C TYR A 121 -14.63 -8.92 6.59
N TYR A 122 -15.12 -10.11 6.25
CA TYR A 122 -14.65 -11.33 6.88
C TYR A 122 -13.16 -11.51 6.68
N SER A 123 -12.47 -12.03 7.67
CA SER A 123 -11.04 -12.30 7.60
C SER A 123 -10.71 -13.66 7.01
N TYR A 124 -11.59 -14.63 7.23
CA TYR A 124 -11.37 -16.00 6.75
C TYR A 124 -12.67 -16.78 6.54
N CYS A 125 -12.58 -17.78 5.69
CA CYS A 125 -13.58 -18.80 5.48
C CYS A 125 -13.03 -20.15 5.96
N LEU A 126 -13.84 -20.90 6.69
CA LEU A 126 -13.49 -22.21 7.26
C LEU A 126 -13.81 -23.37 6.30
N ASP A 127 -13.40 -24.56 6.65
CA ASP A 127 -13.60 -25.79 5.85
C ASP A 127 -15.09 -26.16 5.62
N ASP A 128 -15.97 -25.69 6.50
CA ASP A 128 -17.44 -25.85 6.40
C ASP A 128 -18.15 -24.71 5.67
N ASP A 129 -17.38 -23.85 4.99
CA ASP A 129 -17.86 -22.66 4.30
C ASP A 129 -18.40 -21.52 5.21
N THR A 130 -18.16 -21.60 6.51
CA THR A 130 -18.50 -20.53 7.44
C THR A 130 -17.50 -19.39 7.33
N PHE A 131 -18.01 -18.18 7.18
CA PHE A 131 -17.20 -16.95 7.23
C PHE A 131 -17.04 -16.45 8.65
N SER A 132 -15.87 -15.91 8.97
CA SER A 132 -15.55 -15.41 10.29
C SER A 132 -14.70 -14.14 10.25
N GLU A 133 -14.82 -13.32 11.26
CA GLU A 133 -14.06 -12.07 11.41
C GLU A 133 -12.75 -12.31 12.16
N GLY A 134 -11.77 -11.44 11.90
CA GLY A 134 -10.45 -11.42 12.52
C GLY A 134 -9.69 -10.15 12.19
N GLY A 135 -8.38 -10.16 12.35
CA GLY A 135 -7.51 -8.97 12.27
C GLY A 135 -6.92 -8.61 10.92
N THR A 136 -7.33 -9.22 9.80
CA THR A 136 -6.63 -9.06 8.51
C THR A 136 -7.11 -7.92 7.63
N ASN A 137 -8.16 -7.20 8.02
CA ASN A 137 -8.84 -6.20 7.17
C ASN A 137 -7.99 -4.99 6.78
N LYS A 138 -6.95 -4.66 7.58
CA LYS A 138 -5.93 -3.69 7.22
C LYS A 138 -5.27 -3.99 5.86
N LEU A 139 -5.14 -5.26 5.50
CA LEU A 139 -4.53 -5.68 4.26
C LEU A 139 -5.44 -5.46 3.05
N SER A 140 -6.76 -5.47 3.23
CA SER A 140 -7.70 -5.11 2.17
C SER A 140 -7.57 -3.63 1.77
N LEU A 141 -7.32 -2.75 2.72
CA LEU A 141 -7.02 -1.35 2.47
C LEU A 141 -5.62 -1.17 1.88
N ARG A 142 -4.59 -1.80 2.48
CA ARG A 142 -3.21 -1.66 2.05
C ARG A 142 -2.99 -2.11 0.59
N PHE A 143 -3.65 -3.17 0.18
CA PHE A 143 -3.54 -3.70 -1.18
C PHE A 143 -4.59 -3.15 -2.14
N GLY A 144 -5.55 -2.37 -1.65
CA GLY A 144 -6.53 -1.66 -2.45
C GLY A 144 -7.62 -2.55 -3.07
N ILE A 145 -7.90 -3.73 -2.49
CA ILE A 145 -8.99 -4.60 -2.95
C ILE A 145 -10.35 -4.06 -2.48
N ALA A 146 -10.41 -3.44 -1.30
CA ALA A 146 -11.57 -2.70 -0.84
C ALA A 146 -11.67 -1.36 -1.59
N ARG A 147 -12.77 -1.13 -2.32
CA ARG A 147 -12.90 0.01 -3.24
C ARG A 147 -14.08 0.92 -2.96
N GLN A 148 -15.09 0.42 -2.26
CA GLN A 148 -16.30 1.20 -1.97
C GLN A 148 -16.00 2.19 -0.86
N PRO A 149 -16.15 3.51 -1.08
CA PRO A 149 -15.78 4.53 -0.09
C PRO A 149 -16.43 4.33 1.27
N GLU A 150 -17.71 3.92 1.30
CA GLU A 150 -18.44 3.67 2.54
C GLU A 150 -17.86 2.51 3.33
N ARG A 151 -17.44 1.44 2.64
CA ARG A 151 -16.79 0.28 3.25
C ARG A 151 -15.39 0.62 3.77
N ILE A 152 -14.61 1.35 2.97
CA ILE A 152 -13.30 1.88 3.40
C ILE A 152 -13.45 2.71 4.66
N GLN A 153 -14.39 3.66 4.69
CA GLN A 153 -14.65 4.49 5.87
C GLN A 153 -15.10 3.67 7.08
N SER A 154 -15.89 2.62 6.87
CA SER A 154 -16.30 1.72 7.95
C SER A 154 -15.11 0.99 8.56
N ILE A 155 -14.23 0.40 7.74
CA ILE A 155 -13.02 -0.28 8.20
C ILE A 155 -12.09 0.69 8.93
N LEU A 156 -11.87 1.88 8.39
CA LEU A 156 -11.03 2.89 9.05
C LEU A 156 -11.56 3.27 10.44
N ARG A 157 -12.89 3.42 10.61
CA ARG A 157 -13.48 3.66 11.93
C ARG A 157 -13.24 2.51 12.90
N LEU A 158 -13.39 1.27 12.43
CA LEU A 158 -13.10 0.09 13.26
C LEU A 158 -11.62 0.05 13.66
N MET A 159 -10.70 0.25 12.73
CA MET A 159 -9.26 0.31 13.00
C MET A 159 -8.89 1.42 14.00
N GLU A 160 -9.64 2.51 14.00
CA GLU A 160 -9.41 3.65 14.89
C GLU A 160 -9.86 3.38 16.33
N THR A 161 -10.86 2.52 16.52
CA THR A 161 -11.54 2.30 17.81
C THR A 161 -11.27 0.95 18.46
N VAL A 162 -10.90 -0.06 17.69
CA VAL A 162 -10.66 -1.41 18.19
C VAL A 162 -9.21 -1.57 18.66
N GLU A 163 -9.03 -2.04 19.88
CA GLU A 163 -7.71 -2.37 20.42
C GLU A 163 -7.06 -3.47 19.56
N THR A 164 -5.76 -3.30 19.29
CA THR A 164 -5.00 -4.23 18.47
C THR A 164 -3.56 -4.38 18.99
N ASN A 165 -2.89 -5.44 18.58
CA ASN A 165 -1.49 -5.63 18.90
C ASN A 165 -0.58 -4.67 18.10
N VAL A 166 0.62 -4.46 18.59
CA VAL A 166 1.59 -3.53 17.99
C VAL A 166 2.02 -3.91 16.58
N GLU A 167 2.04 -5.19 16.25
CA GLU A 167 2.35 -5.70 14.92
C GLU A 167 1.28 -5.29 13.91
N THR A 168 0.01 -5.47 14.23
CA THR A 168 -1.10 -4.97 13.42
C THR A 168 -1.10 -3.45 13.33
N MET A 169 -0.85 -2.77 14.45
CA MET A 169 -0.78 -1.31 14.52
C MET A 169 0.31 -0.73 13.61
N SER A 170 1.40 -1.45 13.34
CA SER A 170 2.49 -0.98 12.49
C SER A 170 2.07 -0.59 11.06
N TYR A 171 0.98 -1.14 10.56
CA TYR A 171 0.39 -0.78 9.26
C TYR A 171 -0.43 0.52 9.28
N TYR A 172 -0.90 0.95 10.46
CA TYR A 172 -1.90 2.01 10.58
C TYR A 172 -1.41 3.40 10.18
N PRO A 173 -0.20 3.85 10.53
CA PRO A 173 0.25 5.19 10.17
C PRO A 173 0.18 5.49 8.67
N LEU A 174 0.74 4.58 7.85
CA LEU A 174 0.66 4.75 6.41
C LEU A 174 -0.77 4.71 5.89
N LEU A 175 -1.57 3.73 6.34
CA LEU A 175 -2.96 3.58 5.89
C LEU A 175 -3.79 4.82 6.19
N PHE A 176 -3.71 5.36 7.40
CA PHE A 176 -4.47 6.56 7.74
C PHE A 176 -4.03 7.78 6.92
N CYS A 177 -2.75 7.93 6.61
CA CYS A 177 -2.29 8.97 5.68
C CYS A 177 -2.82 8.73 4.26
N GLN A 178 -2.80 7.50 3.75
CA GLN A 178 -3.32 7.17 2.41
C GLN A 178 -4.79 7.53 2.23
N TYR A 179 -5.55 7.58 3.33
CA TYR A 179 -6.97 7.93 3.35
C TYR A 179 -7.24 9.30 3.99
N GLY A 180 -6.26 10.20 3.99
CA GLY A 180 -6.43 11.61 4.39
C GLY A 180 -6.72 11.84 5.87
N LYS A 181 -6.23 10.97 6.76
CA LYS A 181 -6.41 11.06 8.23
C LYS A 181 -5.07 11.20 8.98
N PRO A 182 -4.28 12.25 8.73
CA PRO A 182 -2.94 12.40 9.31
C PRO A 182 -2.94 12.54 10.83
N GLU A 183 -3.99 13.09 11.45
CA GLU A 183 -4.10 13.20 12.92
C GLU A 183 -4.21 11.83 13.57
N VAL A 184 -4.96 10.93 12.95
CA VAL A 184 -5.07 9.54 13.42
C VAL A 184 -3.75 8.79 13.20
N ALA A 185 -3.12 9.00 12.03
CA ALA A 185 -1.80 8.45 11.73
C ALA A 185 -0.77 8.86 12.79
N ARG A 186 -0.74 10.16 13.17
CA ARG A 186 0.15 10.66 14.21
C ARG A 186 -0.08 9.97 15.56
N ARG A 187 -1.32 9.78 15.99
CA ARG A 187 -1.61 9.05 17.22
C ARG A 187 -0.95 7.67 17.23
N PHE A 188 -1.09 6.91 16.15
CA PHE A 188 -0.48 5.59 16.04
C PHE A 188 1.05 5.65 15.90
N ILE A 189 1.61 6.68 15.27
CA ILE A 189 3.06 6.95 15.28
C ILE A 189 3.55 7.12 16.73
N ASP A 190 2.87 7.94 17.52
CA ASP A 190 3.21 8.18 18.92
C ASP A 190 3.09 6.91 19.78
N GLU A 191 2.06 6.10 19.55
CA GLU A 191 1.87 4.81 20.23
C GLU A 191 2.97 3.81 19.87
N LEU A 192 3.30 3.66 18.59
CA LEU A 192 4.40 2.82 18.12
C LEU A 192 5.76 3.29 18.65
N TYR A 193 6.00 4.61 18.68
CA TYR A 193 7.23 5.19 19.20
C TYR A 193 7.44 4.90 20.69
N ARG A 194 6.37 4.94 21.49
CA ARG A 194 6.41 4.68 22.94
C ARG A 194 6.39 3.19 23.28
N ASN A 195 6.09 2.33 22.33
CA ASN A 195 6.00 0.89 22.59
C ASN A 195 7.37 0.31 22.93
N GLU A 196 7.44 -0.52 23.95
CA GLU A 196 8.67 -1.14 24.41
C GLU A 196 9.13 -2.32 23.55
N ARG A 197 8.21 -2.88 22.75
CA ARG A 197 8.47 -4.03 21.89
C ARG A 197 9.24 -3.65 20.63
N ARG A 198 10.56 -3.62 20.74
CA ARG A 198 11.49 -3.25 19.66
C ARG A 198 12.13 -4.42 18.92
N ASP A 199 11.90 -5.63 19.38
CA ASP A 199 12.34 -6.89 18.77
C ASP A 199 11.58 -7.24 17.47
N TYR A 200 10.44 -6.58 17.24
CA TYR A 200 9.66 -6.72 16.00
C TYR A 200 10.11 -5.68 14.97
N PRO A 201 10.77 -6.10 13.86
CA PRO A 201 11.23 -5.17 12.84
C PRO A 201 10.06 -4.41 12.16
N GLU A 202 8.87 -5.00 12.13
CA GLU A 202 7.65 -4.39 11.60
C GLU A 202 7.29 -3.10 12.32
N VAL A 203 7.50 -3.04 13.63
CA VAL A 203 7.19 -1.85 14.44
C VAL A 203 8.05 -0.66 14.00
N SER A 204 9.36 -0.88 13.88
CA SER A 204 10.31 0.17 13.46
C SER A 204 10.10 0.53 11.98
N SER A 205 9.87 -0.45 11.12
CA SER A 205 9.61 -0.24 9.69
C SER A 205 8.30 0.50 9.46
N GLY A 206 7.23 0.13 10.17
CA GLY A 206 5.93 0.80 10.09
C GLY A 206 5.96 2.24 10.57
N LEU A 207 6.75 2.53 11.62
CA LEU A 207 7.00 3.90 12.07
C LEU A 207 7.68 4.75 10.99
N LEU A 208 8.78 4.23 10.41
CA LEU A 208 9.51 4.92 9.34
C LEU A 208 8.64 5.09 8.07
N GLU A 209 7.93 4.06 7.66
CA GLU A 209 7.01 4.09 6.53
C GLU A 209 5.89 5.12 6.75
N GLY A 210 5.31 5.15 7.96
CA GLY A 210 4.30 6.12 8.35
C GLY A 210 4.79 7.57 8.27
N ILE A 211 6.02 7.84 8.69
CA ILE A 211 6.59 9.19 8.63
C ILE A 211 7.00 9.56 7.21
N VAL A 212 7.78 8.71 6.53
CA VAL A 212 8.37 9.03 5.22
C VAL A 212 7.33 8.94 4.11
N CYS A 213 6.61 7.81 4.02
CA CYS A 213 5.66 7.57 2.95
C CYS A 213 4.25 8.10 3.28
N GLY A 214 3.91 8.20 4.58
CA GLY A 214 2.63 8.71 5.05
C GLY A 214 2.65 10.23 5.24
N ILE A 215 3.22 10.71 6.34
CA ILE A 215 3.18 12.15 6.72
C ILE A 215 3.91 13.03 5.70
N ALA A 216 5.11 12.64 5.25
CA ALA A 216 5.83 13.40 4.22
C ALA A 216 5.38 13.05 2.80
N GLY A 217 4.64 11.95 2.61
CA GLY A 217 4.07 11.55 1.33
C GLY A 217 5.09 11.25 0.25
N VAL A 218 6.29 10.78 0.61
CA VAL A 218 7.37 10.47 -0.35
C VAL A 218 7.10 9.14 -1.02
N GLN A 219 6.97 9.15 -2.35
CA GLN A 219 6.75 7.95 -3.17
C GLN A 219 7.64 7.97 -4.40
N ALA A 220 8.47 6.94 -4.57
CA ALA A 220 9.35 6.79 -5.71
C ALA A 220 8.77 5.82 -6.76
N HIS A 221 8.56 6.31 -7.96
CA HIS A 221 8.08 5.57 -9.13
C HIS A 221 9.27 5.30 -10.06
N ALA A 222 10.04 4.28 -9.74
CA ALA A 222 11.33 4.00 -10.40
C ALA A 222 11.21 3.71 -11.91
N ALA A 223 10.11 3.11 -12.36
CA ALA A 223 9.88 2.82 -13.78
C ALA A 223 9.74 4.11 -14.62
N GLU A 224 9.14 5.13 -14.04
CA GLU A 224 8.88 6.45 -14.66
C GLU A 224 9.95 7.48 -14.31
N GLN A 225 10.87 7.15 -13.40
CA GLN A 225 11.85 8.07 -12.84
C GLN A 225 11.19 9.32 -12.23
N THR A 226 10.03 9.12 -11.57
CA THR A 226 9.23 10.16 -10.95
C THR A 226 9.23 9.99 -9.44
N LEU A 227 9.44 11.07 -8.71
CA LEU A 227 9.30 11.16 -7.26
C LEU A 227 8.08 12.00 -6.92
N SER A 228 7.14 11.46 -6.18
CA SER A 228 6.01 12.25 -5.65
C SER A 228 6.26 12.63 -4.20
N THR A 229 5.80 13.81 -3.81
CA THR A 229 5.69 14.24 -2.40
C THR A 229 4.30 14.82 -2.17
N CYS A 230 3.65 14.43 -1.08
CA CYS A 230 2.34 14.96 -0.70
C CYS A 230 2.29 15.13 0.83
N PRO A 231 2.71 16.28 1.37
CA PRO A 231 2.73 16.49 2.82
C PRO A 231 1.34 16.37 3.42
N GLN A 232 1.27 15.68 4.56
CA GLN A 232 0.07 15.55 5.37
C GLN A 232 0.45 15.81 6.85
N LEU A 233 0.97 17.02 7.10
CA LEU A 233 1.38 17.39 8.45
C LEU A 233 0.14 17.51 9.35
N PRO A 234 0.06 16.70 10.42
CA PRO A 234 -1.05 16.80 11.37
C PRO A 234 -0.88 18.07 12.24
N ALA A 235 -2.00 18.67 12.64
CA ALA A 235 -1.96 19.82 13.54
C ALA A 235 -1.36 19.43 14.92
N PRO A 236 -0.57 20.29 15.58
CA PRO A 236 -0.13 21.61 15.18
C PRO A 236 1.24 21.65 14.45
N THR A 237 1.60 20.60 13.73
CA THR A 237 2.91 20.52 13.06
C THR A 237 2.99 21.52 11.92
N GLU A 238 3.86 22.52 12.04
CA GLU A 238 4.03 23.55 11.03
C GLU A 238 5.06 23.17 9.97
N TRP A 239 6.02 22.32 10.31
CA TRP A 239 7.05 21.86 9.37
C TRP A 239 7.57 20.46 9.69
N LEU A 240 8.11 19.81 8.66
CA LEU A 240 8.79 18.51 8.74
C LEU A 240 9.98 18.53 7.79
N ALA A 241 11.17 18.23 8.31
CA ALA A 241 12.37 18.02 7.50
C ALA A 241 12.81 16.57 7.52
N LEU A 242 13.13 16.04 6.35
CA LEU A 242 13.74 14.71 6.18
C LEU A 242 15.03 14.85 5.37
N GLU A 243 16.09 14.21 5.85
CA GLU A 243 17.41 14.30 5.24
C GLU A 243 17.93 12.95 4.78
N ASN A 244 18.64 12.97 3.65
CA ASN A 244 19.35 11.81 3.11
C ASN A 244 18.45 10.59 2.85
N ILE A 245 17.22 10.83 2.39
CA ILE A 245 16.30 9.74 2.02
C ILE A 245 16.86 9.07 0.74
N PRO A 246 17.17 7.77 0.77
CA PRO A 246 17.61 7.07 -0.43
C PRO A 246 16.45 6.95 -1.43
N VAL A 247 16.67 7.44 -2.65
CA VAL A 247 15.72 7.30 -3.77
C VAL A 247 16.50 7.02 -5.05
N PHE A 248 15.97 6.13 -5.90
CA PHE A 248 16.61 5.70 -7.15
C PHE A 248 18.07 5.29 -6.96
N SER A 249 19.02 5.98 -7.61
CA SER A 249 20.45 5.75 -7.48
C SER A 249 21.17 6.74 -6.54
N GLY A 250 20.40 7.56 -5.82
CA GLY A 250 20.95 8.63 -5.01
C GLY A 250 20.19 8.88 -3.72
N SER A 251 20.20 10.12 -3.26
CA SER A 251 19.47 10.57 -2.09
C SER A 251 18.89 11.96 -2.28
N ILE A 252 17.79 12.21 -1.59
CA ILE A 252 17.15 13.52 -1.49
C ILE A 252 17.13 14.01 -0.04
N SER A 253 16.92 15.30 0.13
CA SER A 253 16.42 15.89 1.38
C SER A 253 15.27 16.83 1.04
N LEU A 254 14.31 16.93 1.95
CA LEU A 254 13.15 17.80 1.77
C LEU A 254 12.74 18.45 3.09
N ILE A 255 12.04 19.58 2.96
CA ILE A 255 11.34 20.22 4.06
C ILE A 255 9.96 20.66 3.60
N HIS A 256 8.95 20.29 4.36
CA HIS A 256 7.55 20.70 4.16
C HIS A 256 7.19 21.81 5.14
N TYR A 257 6.34 22.74 4.72
CA TYR A 257 5.77 23.80 5.56
C TYR A 257 4.26 23.87 5.36
N ASN A 258 3.48 23.72 6.44
CA ASN A 258 2.03 23.94 6.49
C ASN A 258 1.24 23.26 5.35
N ASN A 259 1.63 22.09 4.92
CA ASN A 259 0.99 21.31 3.83
C ASN A 259 0.84 22.06 2.48
N ARG A 260 1.50 23.20 2.29
CA ARG A 260 1.38 24.04 1.08
C ARG A 260 2.71 24.44 0.44
N LYS A 261 3.83 24.17 1.10
CA LYS A 261 5.15 24.49 0.58
C LYS A 261 6.12 23.35 0.83
N THR A 262 6.89 23.01 -0.19
CA THR A 262 7.94 21.99 -0.12
C THR A 262 9.20 22.51 -0.79
N ALA A 263 10.32 22.46 -0.06
CA ALA A 263 11.64 22.58 -0.65
C ALA A 263 12.27 21.18 -0.72
N LEU A 264 12.83 20.82 -1.88
CA LEU A 264 13.44 19.51 -2.14
C LEU A 264 14.78 19.69 -2.84
N VAL A 265 15.78 18.94 -2.42
CA VAL A 265 17.08 18.87 -3.07
C VAL A 265 17.40 17.45 -3.49
N ASN A 266 17.77 17.25 -4.76
CA ASN A 266 18.35 16.03 -5.29
C ASN A 266 19.85 16.01 -5.02
N LYS A 267 20.29 15.39 -3.93
CA LYS A 267 21.69 15.51 -3.47
C LYS A 267 22.70 14.79 -4.38
N THR A 268 22.40 13.55 -4.77
CA THR A 268 23.43 12.68 -5.36
C THR A 268 22.96 11.86 -6.55
N GLY A 269 21.67 11.88 -6.86
CA GLY A 269 21.06 11.05 -7.90
C GLY A 269 21.14 11.66 -9.30
N GLU A 270 20.70 10.89 -10.29
CA GLU A 270 20.37 11.39 -11.62
C GLU A 270 19.14 12.30 -11.54
N ALA A 271 18.91 13.10 -12.57
CA ALA A 271 17.70 13.91 -12.67
C ALA A 271 16.44 13.02 -12.69
N PHE A 272 15.38 13.49 -12.07
CA PHE A 272 14.08 12.85 -12.05
C PHE A 272 12.96 13.89 -12.17
N VAL A 273 11.76 13.46 -12.51
CA VAL A 273 10.58 14.32 -12.44
C VAL A 273 10.09 14.36 -10.99
N TRP A 274 10.03 15.54 -10.40
CA TRP A 274 9.40 15.72 -9.12
C TRP A 274 7.95 16.16 -9.29
N ARG A 275 7.02 15.32 -8.80
CA ARG A 275 5.59 15.63 -8.68
C ARG A 275 5.31 16.13 -7.28
N ALA A 276 5.26 17.43 -7.10
CA ALA A 276 4.91 18.06 -5.82
C ALA A 276 3.40 18.17 -5.71
N CYS A 277 2.82 17.40 -4.78
CA CYS A 277 1.38 17.42 -4.48
C CYS A 277 1.15 18.21 -3.18
N PHE A 278 -0.01 18.88 -3.11
CA PHE A 278 -0.48 19.61 -1.94
C PHE A 278 -1.95 19.27 -1.69
N PRO A 279 -2.34 18.88 -0.46
CA PRO A 279 -3.73 18.62 -0.12
C PRO A 279 -4.63 19.82 -0.41
N GLY A 280 -5.82 19.56 -0.97
CA GLY A 280 -6.78 20.61 -1.32
C GLY A 280 -6.72 21.07 -2.78
N GLU A 281 -7.64 21.96 -3.12
CA GLU A 281 -7.75 22.55 -4.46
C GLU A 281 -7.08 23.93 -4.41
N TRP A 282 -5.96 24.06 -5.13
CA TRP A 282 -5.17 25.28 -5.20
C TRP A 282 -5.25 25.87 -6.61
N GLU A 283 -5.35 27.20 -6.71
CA GLU A 283 -5.43 27.87 -8.01
C GLU A 283 -4.08 27.93 -8.71
N GLN A 284 -3.01 28.07 -7.95
CA GLN A 284 -1.65 28.19 -8.49
C GLN A 284 -0.65 27.34 -7.68
N ILE A 285 0.39 26.88 -8.35
CA ILE A 285 1.60 26.33 -7.72
C ILE A 285 2.78 27.10 -8.31
N LEU A 286 3.59 27.67 -7.44
CA LEU A 286 4.77 28.45 -7.83
C LEU A 286 6.03 27.59 -7.68
N LEU A 287 6.93 27.63 -8.67
CA LEU A 287 8.29 27.14 -8.60
C LEU A 287 9.22 28.33 -8.38
N ASP A 288 9.85 28.44 -7.22
CA ASP A 288 10.74 29.55 -6.84
C ASP A 288 10.13 30.94 -7.12
N GLY A 289 8.80 31.07 -7.01
CA GLY A 289 8.03 32.27 -7.24
C GLY A 289 7.36 32.39 -8.60
N GLU A 290 7.70 31.56 -9.58
CA GLU A 290 7.12 31.56 -10.92
C GLU A 290 5.99 30.54 -11.07
N PRO A 291 4.85 30.91 -11.71
CA PRO A 291 3.70 30.02 -11.79
C PRO A 291 3.92 28.82 -12.71
N LEU A 292 3.42 27.65 -12.27
CA LEU A 292 3.39 26.42 -13.02
C LEU A 292 1.96 26.02 -13.38
N ALA A 293 1.85 25.14 -14.39
CA ALA A 293 0.58 24.49 -14.71
C ALA A 293 0.16 23.55 -13.55
N VAL A 294 -1.02 23.81 -12.99
CA VAL A 294 -1.61 23.01 -11.91
C VAL A 294 -2.48 21.90 -12.48
N ARG A 295 -2.35 20.71 -11.93
CA ARG A 295 -3.22 19.57 -12.18
C ARG A 295 -3.93 19.17 -10.88
N GLN A 296 -5.11 18.59 -11.02
CA GLN A 296 -5.93 18.12 -9.91
C GLN A 296 -5.97 16.60 -9.86
N GLY A 297 -6.02 16.04 -8.66
CA GLY A 297 -6.22 14.63 -8.39
C GLY A 297 -7.13 14.41 -7.20
N ALA A 298 -7.46 13.16 -6.95
CA ALA A 298 -8.19 12.76 -5.75
C ALA A 298 -7.68 11.39 -5.28
N ASP A 299 -7.75 11.16 -3.97
CA ASP A 299 -7.52 9.84 -3.38
C ASP A 299 -8.74 8.91 -3.53
N ALA A 300 -8.66 7.70 -2.99
CA ALA A 300 -9.72 6.71 -3.06
C ALA A 300 -11.02 7.10 -2.30
N LEU A 301 -10.96 8.07 -1.40
CA LEU A 301 -12.11 8.64 -0.69
C LEU A 301 -12.62 9.94 -1.32
N GLY A 302 -11.99 10.40 -2.40
CA GLY A 302 -12.36 11.64 -3.09
C GLY A 302 -11.72 12.89 -2.49
N ASN A 303 -10.80 12.78 -1.53
CA ASN A 303 -10.07 13.94 -1.02
C ASN A 303 -9.21 14.53 -2.15
N ARG A 304 -9.42 15.82 -2.44
CA ARG A 304 -8.75 16.52 -3.53
C ARG A 304 -7.32 16.91 -3.15
N TYR A 305 -6.45 16.90 -4.14
CA TYR A 305 -5.12 17.48 -4.08
C TYR A 305 -4.74 18.13 -5.41
N SER A 306 -3.90 19.16 -5.33
CA SER A 306 -3.33 19.85 -6.49
C SER A 306 -1.87 19.46 -6.63
N TYR A 307 -1.35 19.35 -7.86
CA TYR A 307 0.05 19.04 -8.09
C TYR A 307 0.64 19.73 -9.32
N ALA A 308 1.96 19.90 -9.29
CA ALA A 308 2.76 20.28 -10.44
C ALA A 308 3.94 19.33 -10.62
N GLU A 309 4.44 19.22 -11.85
CA GLU A 309 5.59 18.38 -12.20
C GLU A 309 6.73 19.24 -12.72
N VAL A 310 7.93 19.01 -12.18
CA VAL A 310 9.15 19.70 -12.58
C VAL A 310 10.32 18.74 -12.68
N GLU A 311 11.25 19.01 -13.57
CA GLU A 311 12.53 18.28 -13.58
C GLU A 311 13.36 18.71 -12.38
N CYS A 312 13.89 17.75 -11.63
CA CYS A 312 14.75 17.99 -10.47
C CYS A 312 16.19 17.51 -10.77
N PRO A 313 17.07 18.38 -11.25
CA PRO A 313 18.44 18.03 -11.56
C PRO A 313 19.27 17.75 -10.30
N LYS A 314 20.36 17.04 -10.47
CA LYS A 314 21.31 16.76 -9.38
C LYS A 314 21.89 18.07 -8.81
N GLY A 315 21.96 18.14 -7.48
CA GLY A 315 22.56 19.25 -6.74
C GLY A 315 21.70 20.51 -6.68
N VAL A 316 20.50 20.50 -7.27
CA VAL A 316 19.59 21.64 -7.30
C VAL A 316 18.58 21.53 -6.16
N THR A 317 18.31 22.63 -5.50
CA THR A 317 17.18 22.80 -4.58
C THR A 317 16.06 23.51 -5.33
N LEU A 318 14.87 22.92 -5.31
CA LEU A 318 13.67 23.51 -5.88
C LEU A 318 12.65 23.74 -4.76
N THR A 319 11.91 24.83 -4.85
CA THR A 319 10.83 25.13 -3.90
C THR A 319 9.52 25.30 -4.63
N LEU A 320 8.54 24.45 -4.30
CA LEU A 320 7.17 24.60 -4.79
C LEU A 320 6.25 25.04 -3.66
N GLU A 321 5.37 26.01 -3.98
CA GLU A 321 4.42 26.59 -3.05
C GLU A 321 3.03 26.70 -3.69
N ALA A 322 2.02 26.12 -3.03
CA ALA A 322 0.62 26.24 -3.45
C ALA A 322 0.00 27.52 -2.85
N ILE A 323 -0.66 28.29 -3.69
CA ILE A 323 -1.33 29.55 -3.33
C ILE A 323 -2.73 29.62 -3.94
N ASN A 324 -3.60 30.42 -3.32
CA ASN A 324 -4.92 30.80 -3.84
C ASN A 324 -4.82 32.12 -4.60
#